data_5c4af887af258d852a2806e65a2ff2a2
#
_entry.id   5c4af887af258d852a2806e65a2ff2a2
#
_cell.length_a   1.000
_cell.length_b   1.000
_cell.length_c   1.000
_cell.angle_alpha   90.00
_cell.angle_beta   90.00
_cell.angle_gamma   90.00
#
_symmetry.space_group_name_H-M   'P 1'
#
loop_
_entity.id
_entity.type
_entity.pdbx_description
1 polymer ?
#
loop_
_entity_poly.entity_id
_entity_poly.type
_entity_poly.pdbx_seq_one_letter_code
_entity_poly.pdbx_strand_id
1 'polypeptide(L)'
;MAVTKTHPIKSTLKAAIDYICNPEKTDGKLLVSSYGCAAETADIEFSWTRRHAIDKGTNLGRHLIQAFQPGEVTPEQAHEIGMELAKEILGGKYEFVLTTHIDKDHVHNHLIFNAVSFADHKHYHSNKRSYHDIRRTSDRLCKEHGLSVIIPGQDKGKSYIEHQAMQNGTSSVSYTHLRAHETL
;
A
#
# COMPACT_ATOMS: atom_id res chain seq x y z
N MET A 1 -13.34 3.94 -2.36
CA MET A 1 -12.60 4.40 -1.15
C MET A 1 -11.33 3.59 -1.00
N ALA A 2 -10.18 4.24 -0.93
CA ALA A 2 -8.90 3.54 -0.77
C ALA A 2 -8.35 3.73 0.66
N VAL A 3 -7.75 2.66 1.19
CA VAL A 3 -7.05 2.66 2.48
C VAL A 3 -5.58 2.39 2.23
N THR A 4 -4.70 3.17 2.86
CA THR A 4 -3.26 3.03 2.74
C THR A 4 -2.65 2.52 4.04
N LYS A 5 -1.70 1.58 3.92
CA LYS A 5 -0.88 1.05 5.02
C LYS A 5 0.57 1.01 4.59
N THR A 6 1.49 1.26 5.50
CA THR A 6 2.92 1.18 5.20
C THR A 6 3.68 0.56 6.36
N HIS A 7 4.67 -0.26 6.05
CA HIS A 7 5.55 -0.88 7.04
C HIS A 7 6.97 -1.06 6.49
N PRO A 8 7.99 -1.05 7.35
CA PRO A 8 9.36 -1.27 6.93
C PRO A 8 9.61 -2.74 6.60
N ILE A 9 10.52 -2.99 5.64
CA ILE A 9 11.08 -4.31 5.36
C ILE A 9 12.50 -4.32 5.91
N LYS A 10 12.76 -5.13 6.93
CA LYS A 10 14.07 -5.24 7.61
C LYS A 10 14.85 -6.49 7.23
N SER A 11 14.16 -7.48 6.68
CA SER A 11 14.73 -8.75 6.23
C SER A 11 13.86 -9.30 5.11
N THR A 12 14.33 -10.35 4.42
CA THR A 12 13.53 -11.08 3.42
C THR A 12 12.94 -10.21 2.29
N LEU A 13 13.68 -9.18 1.86
CA LEU A 13 13.24 -8.28 0.79
C LEU A 13 12.90 -9.02 -0.50
N LYS A 14 13.75 -9.98 -0.91
CA LYS A 14 13.49 -10.80 -2.09
C LYS A 14 12.17 -11.57 -1.98
N ALA A 15 11.92 -12.20 -0.86
CA ALA A 15 10.68 -12.94 -0.63
C ALA A 15 9.44 -12.03 -0.69
N ALA A 16 9.55 -10.80 -0.18
CA ALA A 16 8.47 -9.82 -0.25
C ALA A 16 8.20 -9.38 -1.69
N ILE A 17 9.24 -9.13 -2.48
CA ILE A 17 9.11 -8.76 -3.90
C ILE A 17 8.53 -9.94 -4.71
N ASP A 18 9.02 -11.16 -4.50
CA ASP A 18 8.52 -12.36 -5.17
C ASP A 18 7.03 -12.59 -4.86
N TYR A 19 6.63 -12.35 -3.61
CA TYR A 19 5.23 -12.48 -3.19
C TYR A 19 4.32 -11.49 -3.93
N ILE A 20 4.69 -10.22 -4.02
CA ILE A 20 3.86 -9.22 -4.70
C ILE A 20 3.85 -9.41 -6.22
N CYS A 21 4.90 -10.00 -6.79
CA CYS A 21 5.03 -10.28 -8.22
C CYS A 21 4.43 -11.64 -8.64
N ASN A 22 3.74 -12.35 -7.75
CA ASN A 22 3.17 -13.66 -8.06
C ASN A 22 2.20 -13.56 -9.25
N PRO A 23 2.43 -14.34 -10.33
CA PRO A 23 1.59 -14.32 -11.53
C PRO A 23 0.12 -14.63 -11.29
N GLU A 24 -0.18 -15.52 -10.34
CA GLU A 24 -1.57 -15.87 -9.98
C GLU A 24 -2.35 -14.70 -9.36
N LYS A 25 -1.65 -13.73 -8.78
CA LYS A 25 -2.23 -12.55 -8.14
C LYS A 25 -2.27 -11.32 -9.04
N THR A 26 -1.44 -11.28 -10.06
CA THR A 26 -1.16 -10.09 -10.89
C THR A 26 -1.55 -10.28 -12.37
N ASP A 27 -2.50 -11.17 -12.66
CA ASP A 27 -2.94 -11.48 -14.02
C ASP A 27 -1.75 -11.85 -14.94
N GLY A 28 -1.01 -12.90 -14.55
CA GLY A 28 0.15 -13.36 -15.32
C GLY A 28 1.28 -12.33 -15.42
N LYS A 29 1.42 -11.45 -14.43
CA LYS A 29 2.39 -10.33 -14.38
C LYS A 29 2.06 -9.14 -15.29
N LEU A 30 0.89 -9.06 -15.89
CA LEU A 30 0.45 -7.87 -16.63
C LEU A 30 0.33 -6.64 -15.73
N LEU A 31 -0.02 -6.86 -14.44
CA LEU A 31 -0.17 -5.82 -13.42
C LEU A 31 1.08 -5.68 -12.54
N VAL A 32 2.26 -5.77 -13.15
CA VAL A 32 3.56 -5.55 -12.51
C VAL A 32 4.30 -4.45 -13.25
N SER A 33 4.71 -3.41 -12.52
CA SER A 33 5.53 -2.31 -13.05
C SER A 33 6.70 -2.05 -12.12
N SER A 34 7.77 -1.50 -12.64
CA SER A 34 8.95 -1.11 -11.88
C SER A 34 9.49 0.23 -12.35
N TYR A 35 10.27 0.88 -11.48
CA TYR A 35 10.93 2.15 -11.78
C TYR A 35 12.36 2.12 -11.24
N GLY A 36 13.32 2.47 -12.09
CA GLY A 36 14.73 2.49 -11.75
C GLY A 36 15.36 1.12 -11.52
N CYS A 37 14.60 0.03 -11.72
CA CYS A 37 15.04 -1.35 -11.54
C CYS A 37 14.20 -2.30 -12.41
N ALA A 38 14.65 -3.53 -12.55
CA ALA A 38 13.83 -4.62 -13.06
C ALA A 38 13.18 -5.38 -11.90
N ALA A 39 11.91 -5.78 -12.04
CA ALA A 39 11.18 -6.46 -10.96
C ALA A 39 11.88 -7.77 -10.52
N GLU A 40 12.47 -8.50 -11.48
CA GLU A 40 13.13 -9.79 -11.25
C GLU A 40 14.43 -9.67 -10.43
N THR A 41 15.11 -8.53 -10.51
CA THR A 41 16.41 -8.27 -9.87
C THR A 41 16.38 -7.11 -8.88
N ALA A 42 15.20 -6.63 -8.54
CA ALA A 42 15.02 -5.44 -7.71
C ALA A 42 15.72 -5.55 -6.35
N ASP A 43 15.72 -6.71 -5.73
CA ASP A 43 16.40 -6.95 -4.45
C ASP A 43 17.90 -6.70 -4.53
N ILE A 44 18.54 -7.11 -5.63
CA ILE A 44 19.96 -6.89 -5.90
C ILE A 44 20.23 -5.42 -6.20
N GLU A 45 19.42 -4.81 -7.08
CA GLU A 45 19.56 -3.41 -7.48
C GLU A 45 19.35 -2.47 -6.28
N PHE A 46 18.37 -2.75 -5.42
CA PHE A 46 18.19 -2.02 -4.16
C PHE A 46 19.42 -2.10 -3.25
N SER A 47 20.05 -3.28 -3.17
CA SER A 47 21.25 -3.46 -2.35
C SER A 47 22.43 -2.64 -2.85
N TRP A 48 22.58 -2.48 -4.17
CA TRP A 48 23.62 -1.65 -4.75
C TRP A 48 23.44 -0.18 -4.37
N THR A 49 22.24 0.35 -4.45
CA THR A 49 21.94 1.72 -4.01
C THR A 49 22.19 1.88 -2.51
N ARG A 50 21.75 0.92 -1.68
CA ARG A 50 21.96 0.99 -0.22
C ARG A 50 23.44 0.99 0.19
N ARG A 51 24.33 0.36 -0.57
CA ARG A 51 25.78 0.40 -0.30
C ARG A 51 26.38 1.80 -0.35
N HIS A 52 25.74 2.71 -1.05
CA HIS A 52 26.19 4.10 -1.20
C HIS A 52 25.50 5.05 -0.21
N ALA A 53 24.73 4.54 0.74
CA ALA A 53 24.05 5.36 1.74
C ALA A 53 25.02 6.23 2.53
N ILE A 54 24.72 7.51 2.65
CA ILE A 54 25.55 8.49 3.37
C ILE A 54 25.10 8.69 4.82
N ASP A 55 23.96 8.14 5.20
CA ASP A 55 23.42 8.17 6.56
C ASP A 55 23.14 6.75 7.07
N LYS A 56 22.77 6.62 8.33
CA LYS A 56 22.56 5.33 8.98
C LYS A 56 21.11 4.88 8.89
N GLY A 57 20.92 3.60 8.63
CA GLY A 57 19.60 2.94 8.62
C GLY A 57 19.73 1.45 8.45
N THR A 58 18.74 0.70 8.92
CA THR A 58 18.73 -0.76 8.89
C THR A 58 17.65 -1.34 8.00
N ASN A 59 16.72 -0.53 7.50
CA ASN A 59 15.68 -0.98 6.60
C ASN A 59 16.25 -1.34 5.22
N LEU A 60 15.72 -2.40 4.62
CA LEU A 60 16.05 -2.81 3.24
C LEU A 60 15.14 -2.14 2.22
N GLY A 61 13.91 -1.91 2.60
CA GLY A 61 12.89 -1.29 1.78
C GLY A 61 11.67 -0.93 2.62
N ARG A 62 10.65 -0.46 1.94
CA ARG A 62 9.36 -0.16 2.54
C ARG A 62 8.24 -0.69 1.68
N HIS A 63 7.25 -1.26 2.32
CA HIS A 63 6.05 -1.80 1.69
C HIS A 63 4.88 -0.88 1.97
N LEU A 64 4.25 -0.38 0.91
CA LEU A 64 3.00 0.36 0.96
C LEU A 64 1.90 -0.45 0.30
N ILE A 65 0.75 -0.54 0.95
CA ILE A 65 -0.44 -1.21 0.44
C ILE A 65 -1.53 -0.16 0.27
N GLN A 66 -2.16 -0.13 -0.91
CA GLN A 66 -3.32 0.70 -1.22
C GLN A 66 -4.48 -0.21 -1.60
N ALA A 67 -5.47 -0.34 -0.73
CA ALA A 67 -6.63 -1.22 -0.93
C ALA A 67 -7.86 -0.41 -1.30
N PHE A 68 -8.57 -0.82 -2.36
CA PHE A 68 -9.76 -0.17 -2.86
C PHE A 68 -11.04 -0.87 -2.38
N GLN A 69 -12.14 -0.16 -2.38
CA GLN A 69 -13.44 -0.76 -2.06
C GLN A 69 -13.85 -1.74 -3.16
N PRO A 70 -14.43 -2.90 -2.80
CA PRO A 70 -14.90 -3.87 -3.79
C PRO A 70 -15.84 -3.26 -4.82
N GLY A 71 -15.61 -3.59 -6.11
CA GLY A 71 -16.46 -3.15 -7.22
C GLY A 71 -16.31 -1.68 -7.63
N GLU A 72 -15.45 -0.90 -7.00
CA GLU A 72 -15.30 0.54 -7.27
C GLU A 72 -14.28 0.85 -8.36
N VAL A 73 -13.31 -0.02 -8.58
CA VAL A 73 -12.18 0.22 -9.49
C VAL A 73 -11.86 -1.02 -10.30
N THR A 74 -11.45 -0.84 -11.57
CA THR A 74 -10.89 -1.92 -12.38
C THR A 74 -9.43 -2.17 -11.99
N PRO A 75 -8.88 -3.38 -12.22
CA PRO A 75 -7.46 -3.65 -11.96
C PRO A 75 -6.52 -2.69 -12.66
N GLU A 76 -6.79 -2.33 -13.91
CA GLU A 76 -5.99 -1.41 -14.71
C GLU A 76 -6.03 0.01 -14.15
N GLN A 77 -7.20 0.48 -13.76
CA GLN A 77 -7.36 1.79 -13.12
C GLN A 77 -6.65 1.85 -11.75
N ALA A 78 -6.75 0.79 -10.97
CA ALA A 78 -6.04 0.67 -9.69
C ALA A 78 -4.52 0.73 -9.89
N HIS A 79 -4.01 0.04 -10.90
CA HIS A 79 -2.59 0.03 -11.23
C HIS A 79 -2.10 1.43 -11.66
N GLU A 80 -2.86 2.13 -12.49
CA GLU A 80 -2.59 3.51 -12.91
C GLU A 80 -2.54 4.46 -11.70
N ILE A 81 -3.53 4.41 -10.81
CA ILE A 81 -3.56 5.19 -9.58
C ILE A 81 -2.34 4.87 -8.70
N GLY A 82 -1.98 3.60 -8.58
CA GLY A 82 -0.79 3.18 -7.85
C GLY A 82 0.51 3.74 -8.41
N MET A 83 0.65 3.78 -9.73
CA MET A 83 1.81 4.38 -10.40
C MET A 83 1.89 5.89 -10.19
N GLU A 84 0.78 6.60 -10.28
CA GLU A 84 0.71 8.03 -10.00
C GLU A 84 1.08 8.32 -8.53
N LEU A 85 0.54 7.53 -7.60
CA LEU A 85 0.87 7.64 -6.18
C LEU A 85 2.37 7.44 -5.94
N ALA A 86 2.96 6.40 -6.50
CA ALA A 86 4.38 6.11 -6.35
C ALA A 86 5.26 7.25 -6.90
N LYS A 87 4.93 7.79 -8.06
CA LYS A 87 5.65 8.91 -8.65
C LYS A 87 5.61 10.18 -7.79
N GLU A 88 4.46 10.48 -7.21
CA GLU A 88 4.32 11.68 -6.37
C GLU A 88 5.00 11.54 -5.01
N ILE A 89 4.76 10.45 -4.29
CA ILE A 89 5.32 10.28 -2.94
C ILE A 89 6.81 10.01 -2.92
N LEU A 90 7.36 9.42 -3.98
CA LEU A 90 8.78 9.08 -4.09
C LEU A 90 9.59 10.09 -4.90
N GLY A 91 8.91 10.98 -5.62
CA GLY A 91 9.54 12.08 -6.36
C GLY A 91 10.55 11.67 -7.43
N GLY A 92 10.48 10.44 -7.95
CA GLY A 92 11.42 9.90 -8.92
C GLY A 92 12.81 9.60 -8.35
N LYS A 93 12.96 9.45 -7.03
CA LYS A 93 14.24 9.30 -6.34
C LYS A 93 14.53 7.90 -5.80
N TYR A 94 13.55 7.01 -5.85
CA TYR A 94 13.65 5.65 -5.29
C TYR A 94 13.30 4.62 -6.35
N GLU A 95 14.07 3.53 -6.41
CA GLU A 95 13.67 2.35 -7.15
C GLU A 95 12.43 1.75 -6.49
N PHE A 96 11.48 1.30 -7.28
CA PHE A 96 10.32 0.61 -6.75
C PHE A 96 9.77 -0.46 -7.70
N VAL A 97 9.03 -1.39 -7.13
CA VAL A 97 8.16 -2.35 -7.82
C VAL A 97 6.75 -2.13 -7.35
N LEU A 98 5.83 -1.94 -8.28
CA LEU A 98 4.39 -1.82 -8.04
C LEU A 98 3.67 -2.99 -8.67
N THR A 99 2.80 -3.63 -7.91
CA THR A 99 1.92 -4.68 -8.39
C THR A 99 0.49 -4.44 -7.97
N THR A 100 -0.46 -4.92 -8.78
CA THR A 100 -1.88 -4.89 -8.46
C THR A 100 -2.38 -6.31 -8.34
N HIS A 101 -2.92 -6.66 -7.17
CA HIS A 101 -3.46 -7.97 -6.86
C HIS A 101 -4.96 -8.02 -7.11
N ILE A 102 -5.40 -9.11 -7.75
CA ILE A 102 -6.80 -9.37 -8.12
C ILE A 102 -7.34 -10.68 -7.55
N ASP A 103 -6.58 -11.33 -6.66
CA ASP A 103 -6.90 -12.63 -6.08
C ASP A 103 -7.95 -12.59 -4.95
N LYS A 104 -8.40 -11.39 -4.58
CA LYS A 104 -9.41 -11.17 -3.52
C LYS A 104 -10.62 -10.40 -4.04
N ASP A 105 -11.65 -10.30 -3.22
CA ASP A 105 -12.88 -9.57 -3.54
C ASP A 105 -12.65 -8.08 -3.81
N HIS A 106 -11.54 -7.54 -3.34
CA HIS A 106 -11.13 -6.17 -3.55
C HIS A 106 -9.77 -6.09 -4.22
N VAL A 107 -9.63 -5.14 -5.14
CA VAL A 107 -8.36 -4.85 -5.80
C VAL A 107 -7.45 -4.08 -4.84
N HIS A 108 -6.18 -4.44 -4.79
CA HIS A 108 -5.21 -3.74 -3.96
C HIS A 108 -3.84 -3.67 -4.63
N ASN A 109 -3.19 -2.54 -4.45
CA ASN A 109 -1.84 -2.29 -4.91
C ASN A 109 -0.83 -2.61 -3.82
N HIS A 110 0.29 -3.20 -4.22
CA HIS A 110 1.48 -3.38 -3.40
C HIS A 110 2.64 -2.59 -4.04
N LEU A 111 3.18 -1.66 -3.28
CA LEU A 111 4.36 -0.88 -3.67
C LEU A 111 5.49 -1.21 -2.72
N ILE A 112 6.59 -1.78 -3.23
CA ILE A 112 7.82 -1.96 -2.49
C ILE A 112 8.88 -1.05 -3.09
N PHE A 113 9.42 -0.12 -2.28
CA PHE A 113 10.46 0.79 -2.70
C PHE A 113 11.71 0.68 -1.83
N ASN A 114 12.84 1.09 -2.39
CA ASN A 114 14.12 1.03 -1.70
C ASN A 114 14.14 1.94 -0.47
N ALA A 115 14.83 1.50 0.57
CA ALA A 115 15.02 2.29 1.77
C ALA A 115 15.94 3.52 1.56
N VAL A 116 16.77 3.50 0.52
CA VAL A 116 17.74 4.54 0.20
C VAL A 116 17.45 5.12 -1.18
N SER A 117 17.47 6.44 -1.29
CA SER A 117 17.34 7.15 -2.56
C SER A 117 18.57 6.98 -3.43
N PHE A 118 18.40 6.69 -4.71
CA PHE A 118 19.50 6.69 -5.68
C PHE A 118 19.94 8.10 -6.08
N ALA A 119 19.16 9.13 -5.78
CA ALA A 119 19.45 10.51 -6.13
C ALA A 119 20.40 11.19 -5.12
N ASP A 120 20.12 11.07 -3.83
CA ASP A 120 20.88 11.71 -2.77
C ASP A 120 21.53 10.73 -1.77
N HIS A 121 21.28 9.43 -1.93
CA HIS A 121 21.82 8.34 -1.09
C HIS A 121 21.45 8.45 0.39
N LYS A 122 20.34 9.11 0.69
CA LYS A 122 19.79 9.20 2.04
C LYS A 122 18.67 8.19 2.25
N HIS A 123 18.53 7.75 3.50
CA HIS A 123 17.42 6.88 3.89
C HIS A 123 16.08 7.61 3.84
N TYR A 124 15.05 6.89 3.44
CA TYR A 124 13.67 7.35 3.52
C TYR A 124 13.25 7.47 4.99
N HIS A 125 12.77 8.63 5.38
CA HIS A 125 12.28 8.89 6.73
C HIS A 125 10.78 8.76 6.79
N SER A 126 10.32 7.70 7.45
CA SER A 126 8.90 7.49 7.72
C SER A 126 8.56 8.08 9.08
N ASN A 127 7.63 9.00 9.09
CA ASN A 127 7.08 9.63 10.28
C ASN A 127 5.58 9.87 10.12
N LYS A 128 4.95 10.40 11.13
CA LYS A 128 3.52 10.69 11.12
C LYS A 128 3.10 11.62 9.97
N ARG A 129 3.92 12.60 9.65
CA ARG A 129 3.67 13.55 8.54
C ARG A 129 3.71 12.85 7.18
N SER A 130 4.76 12.06 6.90
CA SER A 130 4.86 11.33 5.64
C SER A 130 3.72 10.34 5.44
N TYR A 131 3.26 9.71 6.51
CA TYR A 131 2.10 8.84 6.48
C TYR A 131 0.81 9.60 6.10
N HIS A 132 0.58 10.78 6.66
CA HIS A 132 -0.55 11.63 6.30
C HIS A 132 -0.46 12.15 4.87
N ASP A 133 0.75 12.48 4.40
CA ASP A 133 0.96 12.93 3.01
C ASP A 133 0.64 11.82 2.00
N ILE A 134 1.06 10.58 2.27
CA ILE A 134 0.70 9.42 1.46
C ILE A 134 -0.82 9.25 1.39
N ARG A 135 -1.49 9.28 2.52
CA ARG A 135 -2.95 9.14 2.59
C ARG A 135 -3.67 10.25 1.82
N ARG A 136 -3.24 11.49 2.02
CA ARG A 136 -3.82 12.67 1.34
C ARG A 136 -3.63 12.60 -0.16
N THR A 137 -2.45 12.20 -0.63
CA THR A 137 -2.18 12.01 -2.05
C THR A 137 -3.04 10.90 -2.64
N SER A 138 -3.16 9.77 -1.95
CA SER A 138 -4.04 8.66 -2.36
C SER A 138 -5.50 9.11 -2.48
N ASP A 139 -6.02 9.83 -1.48
CA ASP A 139 -7.40 10.34 -1.49
C ASP A 139 -7.64 11.34 -2.65
N ARG A 140 -6.69 12.23 -2.91
CA ARG A 140 -6.77 13.16 -4.03
C ARG A 140 -6.80 12.45 -5.37
N LEU A 141 -5.91 11.49 -5.58
CA LEU A 141 -5.88 10.69 -6.81
C LEU A 141 -7.18 9.88 -7.00
N CYS A 142 -7.71 9.29 -5.94
CA CYS A 142 -9.00 8.61 -5.98
C CYS A 142 -10.13 9.56 -6.43
N LYS A 143 -10.17 10.79 -5.90
CA LYS A 143 -11.15 11.80 -6.33
C LYS A 143 -11.01 12.17 -7.80
N GLU A 144 -9.78 12.37 -8.28
CA GLU A 144 -9.50 12.72 -9.68
C GLU A 144 -9.95 11.60 -10.64
N HIS A 145 -9.90 10.34 -10.19
CA HIS A 145 -10.40 9.19 -10.93
C HIS A 145 -11.89 8.87 -10.68
N GLY A 146 -12.61 9.71 -9.97
CA GLY A 146 -14.05 9.54 -9.71
C GLY A 146 -14.38 8.49 -8.66
N LEU A 147 -13.42 8.12 -7.80
CA LEU A 147 -13.61 7.14 -6.73
C LEU A 147 -14.02 7.83 -5.43
N SER A 148 -14.67 7.08 -4.55
CA SER A 148 -15.01 7.56 -3.21
C SER A 148 -13.79 7.73 -2.32
N VAL A 149 -13.88 8.61 -1.33
CA VAL A 149 -12.83 8.85 -0.32
C VAL A 149 -13.44 8.88 1.08
N ILE A 150 -12.60 8.60 2.07
CA ILE A 150 -12.99 8.71 3.49
C ILE A 150 -13.08 10.20 3.84
N ILE A 151 -14.25 10.64 4.31
CA ILE A 151 -14.45 12.00 4.81
C ILE A 151 -14.21 11.97 6.33
N PRO A 152 -13.17 12.66 6.84
CA PRO A 152 -12.92 12.72 8.27
C PRO A 152 -14.14 13.25 9.03
N GLY A 153 -14.58 12.49 10.06
CA GLY A 153 -15.70 12.87 10.91
C GLY A 153 -17.09 12.35 10.49
N GLN A 154 -17.25 11.87 9.26
CA GLN A 154 -18.49 11.20 8.80
C GLN A 154 -18.38 9.68 8.83
N ASP A 155 -17.19 9.16 8.52
CA ASP A 155 -16.92 7.72 8.61
C ASP A 155 -16.05 7.43 9.84
N LYS A 156 -16.66 7.04 10.93
CA LYS A 156 -15.93 6.38 12.01
C LYS A 156 -15.44 5.05 11.45
N GLY A 157 -14.14 4.89 11.38
CA GLY A 157 -13.53 3.64 10.92
C GLY A 157 -14.17 2.49 11.70
N LYS A 158 -14.83 1.57 10.99
CA LYS A 158 -15.45 0.40 11.60
C LYS A 158 -14.36 -0.42 12.29
N SER A 159 -14.58 -0.81 13.52
CA SER A 159 -13.68 -1.71 14.21
C SER A 159 -13.61 -3.05 13.47
N TYR A 160 -12.54 -3.81 13.67
CA TYR A 160 -12.40 -5.15 13.10
C TYR A 160 -13.63 -6.04 13.41
N ILE A 161 -14.20 -5.87 14.58
CA ILE A 161 -15.39 -6.59 15.05
C ILE A 161 -16.64 -6.19 14.24
N GLU A 162 -16.81 -4.92 13.95
CA GLU A 162 -17.91 -4.42 13.11
C GLU A 162 -17.77 -4.88 11.66
N HIS A 163 -16.53 -4.98 11.16
CA HIS A 163 -16.26 -5.49 9.82
C HIS A 163 -16.58 -6.99 9.72
N GLN A 164 -16.22 -7.78 10.73
CA GLN A 164 -16.59 -9.20 10.79
C GLN A 164 -18.10 -9.43 10.92
N ALA A 165 -18.78 -8.60 11.74
CA ALA A 165 -20.24 -8.70 11.89
C ALA A 165 -20.99 -8.42 10.59
N MET A 166 -20.47 -7.48 9.76
CA MET A 166 -21.06 -7.22 8.43
C MET A 166 -20.83 -8.37 7.45
N GLN A 167 -19.66 -9.00 7.46
CA GLN A 167 -19.39 -10.17 6.62
C GLN A 167 -20.24 -11.39 6.99
N ASN A 168 -20.59 -11.52 8.27
CA ASN A 168 -21.41 -12.63 8.78
C ASN A 168 -22.93 -12.34 8.76
N GLY A 169 -23.35 -11.22 8.14
CA GLY A 169 -24.77 -10.87 8.01
C GLY A 169 -25.45 -10.44 9.32
N THR A 170 -24.69 -10.23 10.38
CA THR A 170 -25.21 -9.72 11.66
C THR A 170 -25.14 -8.19 11.68
N SER A 171 -26.28 -7.53 11.98
CA SER A 171 -26.33 -6.07 12.00
C SER A 171 -25.53 -5.50 13.18
N SER A 172 -24.83 -4.40 12.97
CA SER A 172 -24.03 -3.71 13.98
C SER A 172 -24.82 -3.28 15.23
N VAL A 173 -26.13 -3.16 15.11
CA VAL A 173 -27.03 -2.75 16.20
C VAL A 173 -27.17 -3.84 17.26
N SER A 174 -27.06 -5.12 16.87
CA SER A 174 -27.17 -6.23 17.84
C SER A 174 -25.93 -6.38 18.73
N TYR A 175 -24.78 -5.87 18.26
CA TYR A 175 -23.51 -6.02 18.99
C TYR A 175 -23.34 -5.01 20.11
N THR A 176 -23.83 -3.78 19.93
CA THR A 176 -23.83 -2.77 20.99
C THR A 176 -24.77 -3.13 22.13
N HIS A 177 -25.84 -3.86 21.85
CA HIS A 177 -26.81 -4.29 22.85
C HIS A 177 -26.28 -5.43 23.74
N LEU A 178 -25.53 -6.37 23.13
CA LEU A 178 -24.88 -7.48 23.86
C LEU A 178 -23.80 -7.00 24.84
N ARG A 179 -23.05 -5.95 24.46
CA ARG A 179 -21.99 -5.39 25.31
C ARG A 179 -22.51 -4.61 26.49
N ALA A 180 -23.71 -4.04 26.39
CA ALA A 180 -24.37 -3.35 27.50
C ALA A 180 -24.92 -4.32 28.59
N HIS A 181 -25.13 -5.59 28.26
CA HIS A 181 -25.57 -6.63 29.19
C HIS A 181 -24.43 -7.33 29.95
N GLU A 182 -23.18 -7.29 29.41
CA GLU A 182 -22.02 -7.92 30.05
C GLU A 182 -21.34 -7.02 31.11
N THR A 183 -21.74 -5.76 31.24
CA THR A 183 -21.20 -4.81 32.23
C THR A 183 -22.08 -4.64 33.45
N LEU A 184 -23.10 -5.44 33.61
CA LEU A 184 -23.96 -5.54 34.81
C LEU A 184 -23.71 -6.86 35.54
#